data_6109f3ccdabc3d14712a081b4d0ee482
#
_entry.id   6109f3ccdabc3d14712a081b4d0ee482
#
_cell.length_a   1.000
_cell.length_b   1.000
_cell.length_c   1.000
_cell.angle_alpha   90.00
_cell.angle_beta   90.00
_cell.angle_gamma   90.00
#
_symmetry.space_group_name_H-M   'P 1'
#
loop_
_entity.id
_entity.type
_entity.pdbx_description
1 polymer ?
#
loop_
_entity_poly.entity_id
_entity_poly.type
_entity_poly.pdbx_seq_one_letter_code
_entity_poly.pdbx_strand_id
1 'polypeptide(L)'
;IVDTEPYVAKYESSFTHEITDGEHYLLCFLSRSYHESLKTPTAYKAVKASVAAKSSTTMADIKEPMLFYSRPKGAYTGEDTKKVMLDYYLINADQAGFKVEADINGEKHMLENWQPYYIEGLPEGDNTIKLSLIDSTGQLANVPLNPVSRTFKIEKTPVAN
;
A
#
# COMPACT_ATOMS: atom_id res chain seq x y z
N ILE A 1 5.37 -6.29 -0.12
CA ILE A 1 4.05 -6.34 0.51
C ILE A 1 3.54 -7.76 0.36
N VAL A 2 3.01 -8.30 1.43
CA VAL A 2 2.23 -9.53 1.46
C VAL A 2 0.83 -9.13 1.90
N ASP A 3 -0.16 -9.41 1.08
CA ASP A 3 -1.57 -9.06 1.31
C ASP A 3 -1.75 -7.59 1.73
N THR A 4 -2.29 -7.35 2.93
CA THR A 4 -2.51 -5.99 3.47
C THR A 4 -1.38 -5.51 4.39
N GLU A 5 -0.35 -6.34 4.61
CA GLU A 5 0.74 -6.01 5.51
C GLU A 5 1.60 -4.83 5.02
N PRO A 6 2.22 -4.08 5.91
CA PRO A 6 3.20 -3.07 5.52
C PRO A 6 4.37 -3.68 4.75
N TYR A 7 4.90 -2.95 3.76
CA TYR A 7 6.07 -3.44 3.05
C TYR A 7 7.29 -3.60 3.98
N VAL A 8 8.10 -4.62 3.71
CA VAL A 8 9.42 -4.82 4.31
C VAL A 8 10.48 -4.36 3.32
N ALA A 9 11.34 -3.42 3.73
CA ALA A 9 12.45 -2.96 2.89
C ALA A 9 13.56 -4.03 2.84
N LYS A 10 14.05 -4.30 1.63
CA LYS A 10 15.19 -5.16 1.36
C LYS A 10 16.20 -4.40 0.52
N TYR A 11 17.47 -4.55 0.82
CA TYR A 11 18.56 -3.82 0.17
C TYR A 11 19.48 -4.74 -0.65
N GLU A 12 19.24 -6.05 -0.57
CA GLU A 12 19.96 -7.07 -1.33
C GLU A 12 19.21 -7.40 -2.62
N SER A 13 19.94 -7.82 -3.64
CA SER A 13 19.37 -8.26 -4.92
C SER A 13 18.64 -9.61 -4.83
N SER A 14 18.89 -10.37 -3.77
CA SER A 14 18.23 -11.64 -3.48
C SER A 14 17.99 -11.75 -1.97
N PHE A 15 16.78 -12.15 -1.60
CA PHE A 15 16.37 -12.27 -0.20
C PHE A 15 15.31 -13.37 -0.03
N THR A 16 15.19 -13.86 1.19
CA THR A 16 14.10 -14.75 1.59
C THR A 16 13.06 -13.97 2.41
N HIS A 17 11.81 -14.41 2.33
CA HIS A 17 10.72 -13.91 3.14
C HIS A 17 9.81 -15.07 3.51
N GLU A 18 9.54 -15.22 4.80
CA GLU A 18 8.66 -16.28 5.29
C GLU A 18 7.20 -15.86 5.08
N ILE A 19 6.42 -16.77 4.52
CA ILE A 19 5.00 -16.59 4.25
C ILE A 19 4.28 -17.83 4.81
N THR A 20 3.15 -17.64 5.45
CA THR A 20 2.33 -18.73 5.99
C THR A 20 1.72 -19.58 4.88
N ASP A 21 1.21 -20.75 5.25
CA ASP A 21 0.46 -21.58 4.32
C ASP A 21 -0.84 -20.89 3.90
N GLY A 22 -1.21 -21.03 2.65
CA GLY A 22 -2.43 -20.46 2.10
C GLY A 22 -2.24 -19.73 0.78
N GLU A 23 -3.26 -19.01 0.38
CA GLU A 23 -3.21 -18.11 -0.78
C GLU A 23 -2.86 -16.69 -0.33
N HIS A 24 -1.88 -16.10 -1.02
CA HIS A 24 -1.38 -14.76 -0.74
C HIS A 24 -1.23 -13.94 -2.00
N TYR A 25 -1.37 -12.64 -1.87
CA TYR A 25 -1.07 -11.66 -2.91
C TYR A 25 0.23 -10.95 -2.57
N LEU A 26 1.21 -11.06 -3.44
CA LEU A 26 2.56 -10.53 -3.22
C LEU A 26 2.83 -9.39 -4.18
N LEU A 27 3.38 -8.29 -3.67
CA LEU A 27 3.91 -7.19 -4.47
C LEU A 27 5.36 -6.92 -4.07
N CYS A 28 6.27 -7.07 -5.04
CA CYS A 28 7.64 -6.56 -4.97
C CYS A 28 7.77 -5.32 -5.83
N PHE A 29 8.46 -4.29 -5.35
CA PHE A 29 8.67 -3.05 -6.09
C PHE A 29 9.98 -2.38 -5.74
N LEU A 30 10.49 -1.60 -6.68
CA LEU A 30 11.64 -0.72 -6.47
C LEU A 30 11.16 0.62 -5.92
N SER A 31 11.92 1.18 -5.00
CA SER A 31 11.65 2.50 -4.43
C SER A 31 12.88 3.39 -4.48
N ARG A 32 12.64 4.70 -4.45
CA ARG A 32 13.69 5.71 -4.24
C ARG A 32 14.18 5.67 -2.80
N SER A 33 15.31 6.32 -2.53
CA SER A 33 15.89 6.39 -1.16
C SER A 33 14.94 7.02 -0.13
N TYR A 34 14.09 7.93 -0.55
CA TYR A 34 13.02 8.53 0.27
C TYR A 34 11.70 7.74 0.24
N HIS A 35 11.77 6.47 -0.18
CA HIS A 35 10.68 5.49 -0.13
C HIS A 35 9.50 5.70 -1.10
N GLU A 36 9.60 6.61 -2.05
CA GLU A 36 8.63 6.69 -3.13
C GLU A 36 8.76 5.49 -4.07
N SER A 37 7.66 4.82 -4.33
CA SER A 37 7.63 3.65 -5.20
C SER A 37 7.67 4.03 -6.69
N LEU A 38 8.37 3.25 -7.49
CA LEU A 38 8.42 3.44 -8.94
C LEU A 38 7.23 2.73 -9.60
N LYS A 39 6.45 3.48 -10.41
CA LYS A 39 5.22 3.01 -11.06
C LYS A 39 5.45 2.46 -12.48
N THR A 40 6.70 2.41 -12.96
CA THR A 40 6.99 1.87 -14.29
C THR A 40 6.79 0.34 -14.31
N PRO A 41 6.29 -0.26 -15.40
CA PRO A 41 5.99 -1.70 -15.47
C PRO A 41 7.16 -2.62 -15.14
N THR A 42 8.40 -2.17 -15.37
CA THR A 42 9.63 -2.92 -15.08
C THR A 42 10.10 -2.77 -13.63
N ALA A 43 9.51 -1.87 -12.85
CA ALA A 43 9.93 -1.56 -11.49
C ALA A 43 9.13 -2.30 -10.41
N TYR A 44 8.13 -3.09 -10.80
CA TYR A 44 7.37 -3.90 -9.86
C TYR A 44 6.88 -5.21 -10.48
N LYS A 45 6.58 -6.17 -9.61
CA LYS A 45 5.90 -7.42 -9.98
C LYS A 45 4.92 -7.79 -8.88
N ALA A 46 3.69 -8.08 -9.29
CA ALA A 46 2.65 -8.60 -8.42
C ALA A 46 2.23 -10.00 -8.85
N VAL A 47 2.08 -10.90 -7.90
CA VAL A 47 1.69 -12.29 -8.14
C VAL A 47 0.73 -12.79 -7.06
N LYS A 48 -0.11 -13.75 -7.42
CA LYS A 48 -0.82 -14.59 -6.47
C LYS A 48 0.04 -15.82 -6.18
N ALA A 49 0.33 -16.10 -4.92
CA ALA A 49 1.09 -17.25 -4.46
C ALA A 49 0.20 -18.21 -3.69
N SER A 50 0.31 -19.50 -4.00
CA SER A 50 -0.29 -20.58 -3.20
C SER A 50 0.84 -21.30 -2.48
N VAL A 51 0.86 -21.22 -1.15
CA VAL A 51 1.91 -21.75 -0.29
C VAL A 51 1.37 -22.97 0.46
N ALA A 52 2.09 -24.08 0.40
CA ALA A 52 1.73 -25.29 1.13
C ALA A 52 2.96 -25.88 1.83
N ALA A 53 2.86 -26.11 3.14
CA ALA A 53 3.92 -26.44 4.08
C ALA A 53 4.87 -27.61 3.71
N LYS A 54 4.49 -28.46 2.79
CA LYS A 54 5.27 -29.65 2.42
C LYS A 54 5.35 -29.91 0.92
N SER A 55 4.86 -28.99 0.12
CA SER A 55 4.84 -29.05 -1.34
C SER A 55 5.32 -27.73 -1.93
N SER A 56 5.44 -27.65 -3.23
CA SER A 56 5.94 -26.49 -3.91
C SER A 56 5.02 -25.26 -3.75
N THR A 57 5.62 -24.09 -3.58
CA THR A 57 4.91 -22.82 -3.79
C THR A 57 4.65 -22.64 -5.28
N THR A 58 3.41 -22.34 -5.64
CA THR A 58 3.05 -21.96 -7.00
C THR A 58 2.75 -20.47 -7.07
N MET A 59 3.16 -19.84 -8.17
CA MET A 59 2.91 -18.42 -8.41
C MET A 59 2.20 -18.22 -9.74
N ALA A 60 1.22 -17.33 -9.77
CA ALA A 60 0.49 -16.96 -10.97
C ALA A 60 0.33 -15.44 -11.06
N ASP A 61 0.19 -14.92 -12.28
CA ASP A 61 -0.13 -13.51 -12.47
C ASP A 61 -1.52 -13.20 -11.91
N ILE A 62 -1.63 -12.06 -11.23
CA ILE A 62 -2.91 -11.54 -10.76
C ILE A 62 -3.74 -11.14 -11.98
N LYS A 63 -4.99 -11.58 -12.01
CA LYS A 63 -5.95 -11.26 -13.08
C LYS A 63 -6.98 -10.21 -12.64
N GLU A 64 -7.29 -10.19 -11.36
CA GLU A 64 -8.26 -9.29 -10.75
C GLU A 64 -7.68 -7.88 -10.63
N PRO A 65 -8.53 -6.84 -10.69
CA PRO A 65 -8.14 -5.50 -10.25
C PRO A 65 -7.78 -5.53 -8.78
N MET A 66 -6.65 -4.90 -8.41
CA MET A 66 -6.21 -4.87 -7.02
C MET A 66 -5.56 -3.55 -6.65
N LEU A 67 -5.65 -3.23 -5.35
CA LEU A 67 -4.96 -2.12 -4.72
C LEU A 67 -4.08 -2.64 -3.59
N PHE A 68 -2.78 -2.28 -3.62
CA PHE A 68 -1.86 -2.52 -2.51
C PHE A 68 -1.51 -1.20 -1.83
N TYR A 69 -1.68 -1.14 -0.52
CA TYR A 69 -1.36 0.03 0.29
C TYR A 69 0.11 0.01 0.70
N SER A 70 0.92 0.94 0.15
CA SER A 70 2.35 1.04 0.43
C SER A 70 2.64 1.94 1.65
N ARG A 71 2.21 3.20 1.62
CA ARG A 71 2.45 4.21 2.66
C ARG A 71 1.20 5.04 2.95
N PRO A 72 1.09 5.65 4.17
CA PRO A 72 2.01 5.64 5.31
C PRO A 72 2.03 4.33 6.11
N LYS A 73 3.06 4.17 6.97
CA LYS A 73 3.20 3.06 7.92
C LYS A 73 4.07 3.45 9.10
N GLY A 74 3.90 2.79 10.25
CA GLY A 74 4.73 3.01 11.44
C GLY A 74 4.49 4.36 12.10
N ALA A 75 5.56 5.04 12.50
CA ALA A 75 5.52 6.34 13.14
C ALA A 75 6.36 7.37 12.38
N TYR A 76 5.92 8.62 12.42
CA TYR A 76 6.56 9.78 11.81
C TYR A 76 6.94 10.76 12.91
N THR A 77 8.17 11.29 12.86
CA THR A 77 8.71 12.22 13.86
C THR A 77 9.37 13.44 13.17
N GLY A 78 9.51 14.55 13.89
CA GLY A 78 10.22 15.72 13.41
C GLY A 78 9.63 16.31 12.12
N GLU A 79 10.47 16.59 11.15
CA GLU A 79 10.04 17.20 9.86
C GLU A 79 9.12 16.28 9.04
N ASP A 80 9.26 14.95 9.16
CA ASP A 80 8.45 13.99 8.45
C ASP A 80 6.96 14.03 8.85
N THR A 81 6.64 14.64 10.00
CA THR A 81 5.26 14.84 10.44
C THR A 81 4.51 15.91 9.67
N LYS A 82 5.25 16.84 9.03
CA LYS A 82 4.65 17.98 8.31
C LYS A 82 4.05 17.56 6.98
N LYS A 83 4.59 16.51 6.36
CA LYS A 83 4.24 16.09 5.01
C LYS A 83 4.37 14.57 4.86
N VAL A 84 3.29 13.85 5.11
CA VAL A 84 3.25 12.39 5.08
C VAL A 84 2.87 11.89 3.70
N MET A 85 3.70 11.00 3.13
CA MET A 85 3.43 10.42 1.81
C MET A 85 2.34 9.34 1.90
N LEU A 86 1.31 9.48 1.06
CA LEU A 86 0.35 8.42 0.73
C LEU A 86 0.76 7.81 -0.61
N ASP A 87 1.06 6.52 -0.61
CA ASP A 87 1.51 5.78 -1.77
C ASP A 87 0.86 4.39 -1.84
N TYR A 88 0.47 3.99 -3.04
CA TYR A 88 -0.22 2.73 -3.31
C TYR A 88 0.09 2.21 -4.71
N TYR A 89 -0.21 0.94 -4.96
CA TYR A 89 -0.15 0.31 -6.27
C TYR A 89 -1.52 -0.09 -6.76
N LEU A 90 -1.73 0.09 -8.07
CA LEU A 90 -2.86 -0.46 -8.79
C LEU A 90 -2.37 -1.59 -9.72
N ILE A 91 -3.02 -2.74 -9.64
CA ILE A 91 -2.78 -3.86 -10.53
C ILE A 91 -4.07 -4.09 -11.31
N ASN A 92 -4.00 -4.08 -12.63
CA ASN A 92 -5.12 -4.27 -13.55
C ASN A 92 -6.32 -3.31 -13.35
N ALA A 93 -6.13 -2.20 -12.63
CA ALA A 93 -7.22 -1.30 -12.24
C ALA A 93 -7.15 0.08 -12.91
N ASP A 94 -5.97 0.59 -13.22
CA ASP A 94 -5.73 1.92 -13.76
C ASP A 94 -6.41 2.20 -15.11
N GLN A 95 -6.54 1.17 -15.94
CA GLN A 95 -7.17 1.25 -17.27
C GLN A 95 -8.62 0.72 -17.33
N ALA A 96 -9.13 0.19 -16.22
CA ALA A 96 -10.43 -0.48 -16.17
C ALA A 96 -11.56 0.42 -15.60
N GLY A 97 -11.34 1.73 -15.48
CA GLY A 97 -12.35 2.68 -14.99
C GLY A 97 -12.53 2.66 -13.47
N PHE A 98 -11.66 1.99 -12.74
CA PHE A 98 -11.64 2.05 -11.28
C PHE A 98 -11.07 3.37 -10.78
N LYS A 99 -11.52 3.81 -9.60
CA LYS A 99 -11.01 4.98 -8.87
C LYS A 99 -10.56 4.56 -7.49
N VAL A 100 -9.71 5.37 -6.87
CA VAL A 100 -9.28 5.16 -5.49
C VAL A 100 -9.88 6.24 -4.61
N GLU A 101 -10.61 5.83 -3.56
CA GLU A 101 -11.06 6.69 -2.48
C GLU A 101 -10.12 6.52 -1.29
N ALA A 102 -9.59 7.61 -0.76
CA ALA A 102 -8.86 7.65 0.50
C ALA A 102 -9.76 8.27 1.57
N ASP A 103 -10.05 7.50 2.62
CA ASP A 103 -10.71 8.00 3.83
C ASP A 103 -9.61 8.26 4.88
N ILE A 104 -9.34 9.52 5.15
CA ILE A 104 -8.29 9.99 6.06
C ILE A 104 -8.96 10.48 7.33
N ASN A 105 -8.86 9.72 8.42
CA ASN A 105 -9.51 10.03 9.70
C ASN A 105 -11.02 10.33 9.60
N GLY A 106 -11.72 9.71 8.64
CA GLY A 106 -13.15 9.91 8.39
C GLY A 106 -13.46 10.93 7.30
N GLU A 107 -12.46 11.63 6.75
CA GLU A 107 -12.64 12.53 5.62
C GLU A 107 -12.27 11.83 4.30
N LYS A 108 -13.20 11.82 3.35
CA LYS A 108 -13.09 11.11 2.08
C LYS A 108 -12.54 12.00 0.97
N HIS A 109 -11.54 11.48 0.26
CA HIS A 109 -10.91 12.14 -0.88
C HIS A 109 -10.86 11.17 -2.06
N MET A 110 -11.30 11.61 -3.23
CA MET A 110 -11.14 10.85 -4.47
C MET A 110 -9.77 11.16 -5.07
N LEU A 111 -8.95 10.13 -5.26
CA LEU A 111 -7.61 10.25 -5.85
C LEU A 111 -7.73 10.12 -7.37
N GLU A 112 -7.52 11.23 -8.09
CA GLU A 112 -7.76 11.30 -9.53
C GLU A 112 -6.67 10.62 -10.37
N ASN A 113 -5.45 10.51 -9.83
CA ASN A 113 -4.31 9.96 -10.56
C ASN A 113 -3.59 8.90 -9.75
N TRP A 114 -3.04 7.91 -10.42
CA TRP A 114 -2.14 6.93 -9.79
C TRP A 114 -0.73 7.52 -9.63
N GLN A 115 -0.55 8.21 -8.53
CA GLN A 115 0.71 8.87 -8.15
C GLN A 115 0.82 8.93 -6.63
N PRO A 116 2.00 9.21 -6.06
CA PRO A 116 2.12 9.56 -4.64
C PRO A 116 1.41 10.88 -4.34
N TYR A 117 0.71 10.92 -3.20
CA TYR A 117 0.10 12.13 -2.65
C TYR A 117 0.81 12.48 -1.35
N TYR A 118 0.70 13.74 -0.94
CA TYR A 118 1.24 14.19 0.33
C TYR A 118 0.15 14.80 1.18
N ILE A 119 0.09 14.35 2.44
CA ILE A 119 -0.91 14.77 3.41
C ILE A 119 -0.22 15.71 4.39
N GLU A 120 -0.78 16.90 4.56
CA GLU A 120 -0.35 17.92 5.51
C GLU A 120 -1.41 18.12 6.60
N GLY A 121 -1.00 18.58 7.77
CA GLY A 121 -1.93 18.93 8.86
C GLY A 121 -2.50 17.74 9.63
N LEU A 122 -1.91 16.56 9.53
CA LEU A 122 -2.33 15.41 10.34
C LEU A 122 -2.19 15.70 11.84
N PRO A 123 -3.18 15.33 12.67
CA PRO A 123 -3.09 15.50 14.11
C PRO A 123 -2.03 14.59 14.73
N GLU A 124 -1.51 14.99 15.90
CA GLU A 124 -0.66 14.14 16.73
C GLU A 124 -1.42 12.93 17.23
N GLY A 125 -0.72 11.79 17.37
CA GLY A 125 -1.29 10.52 17.79
C GLY A 125 -1.60 9.60 16.60
N ASP A 126 -2.54 8.73 16.80
CA ASP A 126 -2.92 7.72 15.82
C ASP A 126 -3.77 8.34 14.72
N ASN A 127 -3.38 8.06 13.49
CA ASN A 127 -4.08 8.44 12.27
C ASN A 127 -4.42 7.19 11.47
N THR A 128 -5.59 7.16 10.86
CA THR A 128 -6.03 6.02 10.06
C THR A 128 -6.33 6.46 8.63
N ILE A 129 -5.81 5.70 7.68
CA ILE A 129 -6.19 5.83 6.28
C ILE A 129 -6.76 4.51 5.79
N LYS A 130 -7.95 4.59 5.20
CA LYS A 130 -8.57 3.49 4.47
C LYS A 130 -8.57 3.82 2.99
N LEU A 131 -7.96 2.95 2.19
CA LEU A 131 -8.01 3.02 0.73
C LEU A 131 -9.06 2.04 0.21
N SER A 132 -9.90 2.53 -0.68
CA SER A 132 -10.96 1.76 -1.31
C SER A 132 -10.84 1.85 -2.82
N LEU A 133 -10.82 0.71 -3.49
CA LEU A 133 -11.00 0.65 -4.94
C LEU A 133 -12.50 0.73 -5.24
N ILE A 134 -12.88 1.73 -6.02
CA ILE A 134 -14.26 2.05 -6.37
C ILE A 134 -14.47 1.71 -7.85
N ASP A 135 -15.54 1.02 -8.17
CA ASP A 135 -15.86 0.62 -9.54
C ASP A 135 -16.45 1.77 -10.37
N SER A 136 -16.70 1.53 -11.64
CA SER A 136 -17.27 2.51 -12.57
C SER A 136 -18.68 2.97 -12.21
N THR A 137 -19.38 2.26 -11.31
CA THR A 137 -20.72 2.64 -10.81
C THR A 137 -20.65 3.50 -9.55
N GLY A 138 -19.45 3.73 -9.01
CA GLY A 138 -19.21 4.48 -7.77
C GLY A 138 -19.39 3.64 -6.51
N GLN A 139 -19.41 2.32 -6.63
CA GLN A 139 -19.52 1.40 -5.50
C GLN A 139 -18.17 0.77 -5.15
N LEU A 140 -18.05 0.29 -3.91
CA LEU A 140 -16.90 -0.47 -3.48
C LEU A 140 -16.72 -1.70 -4.38
N ALA A 141 -15.57 -1.80 -5.05
CA ALA A 141 -15.29 -2.92 -5.93
C ALA A 141 -15.16 -4.23 -5.13
N ASN A 142 -15.88 -5.26 -5.57
CA ASN A 142 -15.82 -6.58 -4.96
C ASN A 142 -14.62 -7.37 -5.49
N VAL A 143 -13.43 -7.02 -4.99
CA VAL A 143 -12.14 -7.62 -5.37
C VAL A 143 -11.33 -7.97 -4.13
N PRO A 144 -10.34 -8.87 -4.23
CA PRO A 144 -9.53 -9.26 -3.07
C PRO A 144 -8.85 -8.07 -2.40
N LEU A 145 -8.72 -8.14 -1.06
CA LEU A 145 -8.03 -7.18 -0.20
C LEU A 145 -8.61 -5.74 -0.26
N ASN A 146 -9.84 -5.57 -0.70
CA ASN A 146 -10.48 -4.27 -0.82
C ASN A 146 -11.70 -4.17 0.14
N PRO A 147 -11.80 -3.12 0.97
CA PRO A 147 -10.84 -2.04 1.17
C PRO A 147 -9.68 -2.44 2.08
N VAL A 148 -8.61 -1.65 2.08
CA VAL A 148 -7.47 -1.83 2.98
C VAL A 148 -7.33 -0.62 3.91
N SER A 149 -7.20 -0.87 5.22
CA SER A 149 -7.04 0.18 6.22
C SER A 149 -5.74 0.02 6.98
N ARG A 150 -5.11 1.13 7.32
CA ARG A 150 -3.89 1.14 8.14
C ARG A 150 -3.88 2.32 9.09
N THR A 151 -3.45 2.05 10.34
CA THR A 151 -3.15 3.07 11.33
C THR A 151 -1.65 3.32 11.37
N PHE A 152 -1.26 4.57 11.49
CA PHE A 152 0.11 5.04 11.67
C PHE A 152 0.11 6.19 12.67
N LYS A 153 1.28 6.57 13.18
CA LYS A 153 1.40 7.51 14.28
C LYS A 153 2.16 8.76 13.88
N ILE A 154 1.66 9.92 14.30
CA ILE A 154 2.35 11.21 14.28
C ILE A 154 2.84 11.50 15.69
N GLU A 155 4.15 11.59 15.86
CA GLU A 155 4.78 11.89 17.15
C GLU A 155 5.48 13.25 17.07
N LYS A 156 5.03 14.23 17.85
CA LYS A 156 5.76 15.47 18.00
C LYS A 156 7.08 15.19 18.73
N THR A 157 8.18 15.66 18.17
CA THR A 157 9.46 15.64 18.88
C THR A 157 9.29 16.46 20.17
N PRO A 158 9.62 15.93 21.36
CA PRO A 158 9.61 16.72 22.56
C PRO A 158 10.52 17.95 22.32
N VAL A 159 9.98 19.15 22.58
CA VAL A 159 10.79 20.36 22.58
C VAL A 159 11.82 20.17 23.71
N ALA A 160 13.09 20.04 23.36
CA ALA A 160 14.15 20.00 24.35
C ALA A 160 14.11 21.32 25.11
N ASN A 161 13.79 21.26 26.41
CA ASN A 161 13.88 22.39 27.34
C ASN A 161 15.35 22.74 27.60
#